data_c146407bafc3180ccbdc6d9d3cafeb6c
#
_entry.id   c146407bafc3180ccbdc6d9d3cafeb6c
#
_cell.length_a   1.000
_cell.length_b   1.000
_cell.length_c   1.000
_cell.angle_alpha   90.00
_cell.angle_beta   90.00
_cell.angle_gamma   90.00
#
_symmetry.space_group_name_H-M   'P 1'
#
loop_
_entity.id
_entity.type
_entity.pdbx_description
1 polymer ?
#
loop_
_entity_poly.entity_id
_entity_poly.type
_entity_poly.pdbx_seq_one_letter_code
_entity_poly.pdbx_strand_id
1 'polypeptide(L)'
;MHEETKGSKTVKWILIGISVLFLFIMLVLPLATVLTEALKSGWQVFWDAVSDEYTLKAVLLTLEATACAVVFNTIFGLFAAWSVTKFHFKGKKILTTLIDLPVTVSPVIAGLIFVLTFGRQSVLYPLLQELDIKVIFAVPGIILATIFVTFPFISRELIPVLESEGTDE
;
A
#
# COMPACT_ATOMS: atom_id res chain seq x y z
N MET A 1 4.91 -37.30 16.49
CA MET A 1 5.04 -36.53 17.74
C MET A 1 6.53 -36.37 18.01
N HIS A 2 7.14 -35.24 17.61
CA HIS A 2 8.55 -34.98 17.93
C HIS A 2 8.62 -34.51 19.39
N GLU A 3 9.24 -35.30 20.25
CA GLU A 3 9.61 -34.85 21.60
C GLU A 3 10.60 -33.70 21.50
N GLU A 4 10.11 -32.47 21.77
CA GLU A 4 10.99 -31.31 21.93
C GLU A 4 11.85 -31.53 23.17
N THR A 5 13.13 -31.78 22.96
CA THR A 5 14.11 -31.87 24.08
C THR A 5 14.17 -30.53 24.83
N LYS A 6 14.39 -30.58 26.19
CA LYS A 6 14.44 -29.37 27.05
C LYS A 6 15.38 -28.28 26.51
N GLY A 7 16.47 -28.63 25.84
CA GLY A 7 17.40 -27.69 25.18
C GLY A 7 16.78 -26.95 24.00
N SER A 8 15.93 -27.60 23.23
CA SER A 8 15.20 -27.00 22.11
C SER A 8 14.22 -25.91 22.57
N LYS A 9 13.54 -26.10 23.71
CA LYS A 9 12.59 -25.11 24.26
C LYS A 9 13.31 -23.84 24.74
N THR A 10 14.45 -23.97 25.38
CA THR A 10 15.23 -22.82 25.87
C THR A 10 15.77 -22.00 24.69
N VAL A 11 16.32 -22.64 23.68
CA VAL A 11 16.81 -21.97 22.45
C VAL A 11 15.67 -21.25 21.73
N LYS A 12 14.49 -21.88 21.63
CA LYS A 12 13.28 -21.28 21.05
C LYS A 12 12.89 -19.97 21.75
N TRP A 13 12.81 -19.97 23.08
CA TRP A 13 12.45 -18.78 23.86
C TRP A 13 13.49 -17.66 23.78
N ILE A 14 14.78 -18.03 23.74
CA ILE A 14 15.88 -17.08 23.56
C ILE A 14 15.77 -16.42 22.17
N LEU A 15 15.58 -17.20 21.11
CA LEU A 15 15.43 -16.67 19.76
C LEU A 15 14.20 -15.78 19.61
N ILE A 16 13.06 -16.18 20.19
CA ILE A 16 11.85 -15.37 20.22
C ILE A 16 12.12 -14.05 20.97
N GLY A 17 12.75 -14.13 22.16
CA GLY A 17 13.07 -12.95 22.95
C GLY A 17 13.97 -11.95 22.20
N ILE A 18 15.03 -12.44 21.54
CA ILE A 18 15.92 -11.62 20.73
C ILE A 18 15.15 -10.99 19.55
N SER A 19 14.31 -11.76 18.86
CA SER A 19 13.54 -11.26 17.72
C SER A 19 12.53 -10.20 18.14
N VAL A 20 11.81 -10.43 19.24
CA VAL A 20 10.84 -9.48 19.80
C VAL A 20 11.55 -8.21 20.27
N LEU A 21 12.68 -8.33 20.96
CA LEU A 21 13.48 -7.20 21.41
C LEU A 21 13.99 -6.37 20.24
N PHE A 22 14.49 -7.02 19.20
CA PHE A 22 14.97 -6.36 17.99
C PHE A 22 13.84 -5.59 17.29
N LEU A 23 12.69 -6.22 17.10
CA LEU A 23 11.51 -5.58 16.50
C LEU A 23 11.01 -4.41 17.37
N PHE A 24 10.98 -4.60 18.69
CA PHE A 24 10.58 -3.55 19.62
C PHE A 24 11.49 -2.32 19.51
N ILE A 25 12.81 -2.52 19.51
CA ILE A 25 13.78 -1.43 19.35
C ILE A 25 13.61 -0.77 17.98
N MET A 26 13.49 -1.55 16.91
CA MET A 26 13.32 -1.05 15.55
C MET A 26 12.05 -0.21 15.36
N LEU A 27 10.97 -0.53 16.08
CA LEU A 27 9.70 0.21 16.00
C LEU A 27 9.67 1.39 16.97
N VAL A 28 10.05 1.15 18.23
CA VAL A 28 9.89 2.15 19.30
C VAL A 28 10.93 3.27 19.19
N LEU A 29 12.17 2.94 18.81
CA LEU A 29 13.23 3.95 18.76
C LEU A 29 12.97 5.05 17.72
N PRO A 30 12.61 4.74 16.45
CA PRO A 30 12.23 5.79 15.49
C PRO A 30 11.00 6.59 15.93
N LEU A 31 9.99 5.90 16.48
CA LEU A 31 8.78 6.57 16.96
C LEU A 31 9.08 7.52 18.13
N ALA A 32 9.87 7.07 19.10
CA ALA A 32 10.30 7.90 20.22
C ALA A 32 11.13 9.10 19.74
N THR A 33 12.02 8.89 18.77
CA THR A 33 12.81 9.98 18.17
C THR A 33 11.93 11.02 17.52
N VAL A 34 10.95 10.60 16.71
CA VAL A 34 10.00 11.51 16.06
C VAL A 34 9.19 12.30 17.11
N LEU A 35 8.66 11.62 18.13
CA LEU A 35 7.86 12.26 19.18
C LEU A 35 8.70 13.25 20.02
N THR A 36 9.91 12.84 20.40
CA THR A 36 10.79 13.71 21.19
C THR A 36 11.21 14.94 20.38
N GLU A 37 11.56 14.79 19.10
CA GLU A 37 11.93 15.91 18.24
C GLU A 37 10.74 16.83 17.96
N ALA A 38 9.55 16.26 17.73
CA ALA A 38 8.32 17.03 17.51
C ALA A 38 7.94 17.90 18.72
N LEU A 39 8.20 17.41 19.94
CA LEU A 39 7.86 18.13 21.18
C LEU A 39 9.01 19.00 21.73
N LYS A 40 10.21 18.92 21.16
CA LYS A 40 11.41 19.59 21.65
C LYS A 40 11.29 21.13 21.63
N SER A 41 10.60 21.66 20.64
CA SER A 41 10.33 23.11 20.52
C SER A 41 9.15 23.58 21.38
N GLY A 42 8.52 22.71 22.15
CA GLY A 42 7.38 22.99 23.01
C GLY A 42 6.04 22.61 22.40
N TRP A 43 5.08 22.34 23.28
CA TRP A 43 3.73 21.89 22.92
C TRP A 43 2.98 22.87 22.02
N GLN A 44 3.19 24.15 22.23
CA GLN A 44 2.50 25.19 21.46
C GLN A 44 2.96 25.21 20.01
N VAL A 45 4.27 25.12 19.77
CA VAL A 45 4.85 25.05 18.41
C VAL A 45 4.39 23.78 17.68
N PHE A 46 4.31 22.66 18.40
CA PHE A 46 3.76 21.42 17.84
C PHE A 46 2.30 21.60 17.39
N TRP A 47 1.47 22.22 18.25
CA TRP A 47 0.06 22.42 17.95
C TRP A 47 -0.15 23.40 16.80
N ASP A 48 0.60 24.49 16.77
CA ASP A 48 0.57 25.45 15.67
C ASP A 48 0.94 24.79 14.33
N ALA A 49 1.96 23.92 14.32
CA ALA A 49 2.37 23.19 13.12
C ALA A 49 1.32 22.18 12.65
N VAL A 50 0.64 21.47 13.56
CA VAL A 50 -0.43 20.52 13.23
C VAL A 50 -1.69 21.25 12.73
N SER A 51 -1.96 22.45 13.27
CA SER A 51 -3.13 23.26 12.92
C SER A 51 -2.89 24.17 11.72
N ASP A 52 -1.68 24.17 11.16
CA ASP A 52 -1.34 24.96 9.99
C ASP A 52 -2.20 24.57 8.77
N GLU A 53 -2.58 25.55 7.98
CA GLU A 53 -3.46 25.37 6.82
C GLU A 53 -2.91 24.36 5.80
N TYR A 54 -1.59 24.39 5.57
CA TYR A 54 -0.95 23.44 4.65
C TYR A 54 -0.96 22.01 5.20
N THR A 55 -0.75 21.84 6.50
CA THR A 55 -0.82 20.55 7.18
C THR A 55 -2.24 19.98 7.11
N LEU A 56 -3.25 20.78 7.41
CA LEU A 56 -4.64 20.35 7.33
C LEU A 56 -5.05 19.98 5.89
N LYS A 57 -4.64 20.76 4.91
CA LYS A 57 -4.87 20.42 3.49
C LYS A 57 -4.16 19.13 3.08
N ALA A 58 -2.95 18.89 3.56
CA ALA A 58 -2.22 17.65 3.29
C ALA A 58 -2.92 16.43 3.92
N VAL A 59 -3.42 16.56 5.15
CA VAL A 59 -4.21 15.52 5.82
C VAL A 59 -5.49 15.24 5.05
N LEU A 60 -6.24 16.28 4.67
CA LEU A 60 -7.47 16.12 3.90
C LEU A 60 -7.21 15.41 2.56
N LEU A 61 -6.18 15.83 1.83
CA LEU A 61 -5.78 15.20 0.58
C LEU A 61 -5.43 13.73 0.77
N THR A 62 -4.72 13.38 1.85
CA THR A 62 -4.37 12.01 2.17
C THR A 62 -5.63 11.18 2.46
N LEU A 63 -6.59 11.72 3.21
CA LEU A 63 -7.87 11.06 3.49
C LEU A 63 -8.68 10.85 2.22
N GLU A 64 -8.76 11.85 1.35
CA GLU A 64 -9.46 11.77 0.07
C GLU A 64 -8.83 10.71 -0.84
N ALA A 65 -7.51 10.75 -1.02
CA ALA A 65 -6.79 9.77 -1.82
C ALA A 65 -6.95 8.34 -1.27
N THR A 66 -6.88 8.18 0.06
CA THR A 66 -7.08 6.90 0.72
C THR A 66 -8.51 6.38 0.53
N ALA A 67 -9.51 7.23 0.74
CA ALA A 67 -10.90 6.83 0.56
C ALA A 67 -11.18 6.39 -0.89
N CYS A 68 -10.71 7.16 -1.88
CA CYS A 68 -10.83 6.79 -3.29
C CYS A 68 -10.11 5.46 -3.60
N ALA A 69 -8.88 5.29 -3.09
CA ALA A 69 -8.10 4.07 -3.32
C ALA A 69 -8.76 2.85 -2.67
N VAL A 70 -9.25 2.96 -1.43
CA VAL A 70 -9.94 1.86 -0.73
C VAL A 70 -11.19 1.43 -1.48
N VAL A 71 -12.04 2.38 -1.88
CA VAL A 71 -13.28 2.07 -2.63
C VAL A 71 -12.94 1.40 -3.96
N PHE A 72 -12.04 1.98 -4.73
CA PHE A 72 -11.64 1.44 -6.03
C PHE A 72 -11.02 0.04 -5.89
N ASN A 73 -10.05 -0.12 -5.01
CA ASN A 73 -9.34 -1.38 -4.83
C ASN A 73 -10.25 -2.47 -4.24
N THR A 74 -11.21 -2.11 -3.38
CA THR A 74 -12.18 -3.08 -2.86
C THR A 74 -13.06 -3.61 -3.99
N ILE A 75 -13.62 -2.74 -4.81
CA ILE A 75 -14.50 -3.14 -5.92
C ILE A 75 -13.72 -3.98 -6.94
N PHE A 76 -12.65 -3.42 -7.48
CA PHE A 76 -11.90 -4.08 -8.56
C PHE A 76 -11.05 -5.25 -8.06
N GLY A 77 -10.50 -5.16 -6.84
CA GLY A 77 -9.77 -6.25 -6.21
C GLY A 77 -10.65 -7.47 -5.92
N LEU A 78 -11.89 -7.24 -5.47
CA LEU A 78 -12.88 -8.31 -5.28
C LEU A 78 -13.25 -8.97 -6.62
N PHE A 79 -13.51 -8.18 -7.66
CA PHE A 79 -13.80 -8.74 -8.99
C PHE A 79 -12.60 -9.50 -9.56
N ALA A 80 -11.38 -9.01 -9.37
CA ALA A 80 -10.16 -9.67 -9.81
C ALA A 80 -9.95 -11.00 -9.08
N ALA A 81 -10.06 -11.00 -7.74
CA ALA A 81 -9.94 -12.18 -6.91
C ALA A 81 -11.01 -13.23 -7.27
N TRP A 82 -12.26 -12.82 -7.38
CA TRP A 82 -13.37 -13.70 -7.79
C TRP A 82 -13.12 -14.30 -9.17
N SER A 83 -12.71 -13.48 -10.15
CA SER A 83 -12.44 -13.95 -11.51
C SER A 83 -11.31 -14.98 -11.56
N VAL A 84 -10.27 -14.77 -10.76
CA VAL A 84 -9.12 -15.67 -10.70
C VAL A 84 -9.45 -16.97 -9.96
N THR A 85 -10.30 -16.94 -8.94
CA THR A 85 -10.62 -18.14 -8.14
C THR A 85 -11.70 -19.00 -8.77
N LYS A 86 -12.80 -18.41 -9.20
CA LYS A 86 -14.00 -19.15 -9.62
C LYS A 86 -14.05 -19.49 -11.12
N PHE A 87 -13.26 -18.84 -11.97
CA PHE A 87 -13.32 -19.08 -13.41
C PHE A 87 -12.03 -19.67 -13.97
N HIS A 88 -12.19 -20.61 -14.92
CA HIS A 88 -11.11 -21.15 -15.74
C HIS A 88 -11.17 -20.52 -17.14
N PHE A 89 -10.26 -19.60 -17.45
CA PHE A 89 -10.20 -18.93 -18.73
C PHE A 89 -8.77 -18.81 -19.27
N LYS A 90 -8.66 -18.71 -20.59
CA LYS A 90 -7.37 -18.45 -21.25
C LYS A 90 -6.91 -17.05 -20.92
N GLY A 91 -5.75 -16.91 -20.25
CA GLY A 91 -5.25 -15.61 -19.80
C GLY A 91 -5.32 -15.38 -18.28
N LYS A 92 -5.89 -16.30 -17.50
CA LYS A 92 -5.87 -16.24 -16.02
C LYS A 92 -4.49 -15.92 -15.46
N LYS A 93 -3.44 -16.61 -15.98
CA LYS A 93 -2.06 -16.39 -15.58
C LYS A 93 -1.53 -14.98 -15.86
N ILE A 94 -1.96 -14.40 -17.00
CA ILE A 94 -1.62 -13.02 -17.35
C ILE A 94 -2.28 -12.05 -16.39
N LEU A 95 -3.57 -12.24 -16.09
CA LEU A 95 -4.29 -11.41 -15.13
C LEU A 95 -3.65 -11.45 -13.74
N THR A 96 -3.31 -12.63 -13.24
CA THR A 96 -2.62 -12.77 -11.95
C THR A 96 -1.26 -12.06 -11.95
N THR A 97 -0.48 -12.20 -13.03
CA THR A 97 0.80 -11.48 -13.17
C THR A 97 0.60 -9.96 -13.18
N LEU A 98 -0.44 -9.46 -13.85
CA LEU A 98 -0.75 -8.03 -13.88
C LEU A 98 -1.17 -7.50 -12.50
N ILE A 99 -1.94 -8.29 -11.74
CA ILE A 99 -2.31 -7.96 -10.35
C ILE A 99 -1.05 -7.83 -9.48
N ASP A 100 -0.07 -8.71 -9.67
CA ASP A 100 1.16 -8.75 -8.88
C ASP A 100 2.22 -7.73 -9.33
N LEU A 101 2.08 -7.15 -10.51
CA LEU A 101 3.04 -6.24 -11.10
C LEU A 101 3.41 -5.05 -10.20
N PRO A 102 2.43 -4.36 -9.55
CA PRO A 102 2.75 -3.23 -8.67
C PRO A 102 3.69 -3.57 -7.50
N VAL A 103 3.62 -4.79 -6.97
CA VAL A 103 4.50 -5.24 -5.87
C VAL A 103 5.92 -5.50 -6.34
N THR A 104 6.08 -5.90 -7.60
CA THR A 104 7.41 -6.21 -8.19
C THR A 104 8.13 -4.99 -8.72
N VAL A 105 7.40 -3.91 -9.00
CA VAL A 105 7.96 -2.65 -9.53
C VAL A 105 8.38 -1.74 -8.39
N SER A 106 9.61 -1.22 -8.45
CA SER A 106 10.05 -0.20 -7.50
C SER A 106 9.14 1.04 -7.56
N PRO A 107 8.78 1.66 -6.42
CA PRO A 107 7.98 2.89 -6.39
C PRO A 107 8.56 4.02 -7.24
N VAL A 108 9.90 4.09 -7.34
CA VAL A 108 10.59 5.09 -8.18
C VAL A 108 10.32 4.84 -9.67
N ILE A 109 10.39 3.57 -10.09
CA ILE A 109 10.10 3.17 -11.47
C ILE A 109 8.62 3.40 -11.78
N ALA A 110 7.73 3.04 -10.85
CA ALA A 110 6.30 3.31 -10.98
C ALA A 110 6.03 4.81 -11.18
N GLY A 111 6.64 5.67 -10.35
CA GLY A 111 6.54 7.13 -10.51
C GLY A 111 7.03 7.62 -11.88
N LEU A 112 8.16 7.09 -12.36
CA LEU A 112 8.66 7.41 -13.70
C LEU A 112 7.69 6.97 -14.80
N ILE A 113 7.10 5.78 -14.70
CA ILE A 113 6.08 5.29 -15.63
C ILE A 113 4.89 6.26 -15.67
N PHE A 114 4.40 6.71 -14.50
CA PHE A 114 3.31 7.70 -14.44
C PHE A 114 3.69 9.01 -15.12
N VAL A 115 4.91 9.51 -14.89
CA VAL A 115 5.39 10.74 -15.55
C VAL A 115 5.49 10.57 -17.06
N LEU A 116 5.98 9.44 -17.54
CA LEU A 116 6.07 9.15 -18.98
C LEU A 116 4.68 8.93 -19.62
N THR A 117 3.73 8.35 -18.87
CA THR A 117 2.39 8.05 -19.37
C THR A 117 1.48 9.28 -19.40
N PHE A 118 1.54 10.12 -18.36
CA PHE A 118 0.62 11.25 -18.17
C PHE A 118 1.30 12.63 -18.24
N GLY A 119 2.62 12.68 -18.44
CA GLY A 119 3.39 13.91 -18.53
C GLY A 119 3.25 14.58 -19.90
N ARG A 120 3.83 15.78 -20.02
CA ARG A 120 3.72 16.64 -21.21
C ARG A 120 4.22 16.03 -22.51
N GLN A 121 5.10 15.03 -22.42
CA GLN A 121 5.68 14.34 -23.60
C GLN A 121 4.93 13.04 -23.94
N SER A 122 3.86 12.72 -23.24
CA SER A 122 3.10 11.50 -23.47
C SER A 122 2.11 11.65 -24.62
N VAL A 123 1.76 10.52 -25.22
CA VAL A 123 0.72 10.43 -26.25
C VAL A 123 -0.67 10.79 -25.70
N LEU A 124 -0.87 10.62 -24.38
CA LEU A 124 -2.13 10.93 -23.70
C LEU A 124 -2.27 12.41 -23.34
N TYR A 125 -1.19 13.19 -23.40
CA TYR A 125 -1.21 14.58 -22.99
C TYR A 125 -2.22 15.46 -23.73
N PRO A 126 -2.36 15.38 -25.07
CA PRO A 126 -3.37 16.18 -25.79
C PRO A 126 -4.79 15.92 -25.30
N LEU A 127 -5.14 14.65 -25.08
CA LEU A 127 -6.45 14.25 -24.56
C LEU A 127 -6.68 14.78 -23.15
N LEU A 128 -5.68 14.68 -22.27
CA LEU A 128 -5.75 15.20 -20.91
C LEU A 128 -5.91 16.71 -20.87
N GLN A 129 -5.28 17.40 -21.81
CA GLN A 129 -5.37 18.85 -21.95
C GLN A 129 -6.76 19.29 -22.45
N GLU A 130 -7.34 18.58 -23.40
CA GLU A 130 -8.72 18.83 -23.87
C GLU A 130 -9.75 18.63 -22.76
N LEU A 131 -9.53 17.68 -21.86
CA LEU A 131 -10.40 17.39 -20.71
C LEU A 131 -10.10 18.25 -19.47
N ASP A 132 -9.12 19.15 -19.56
CA ASP A 132 -8.61 19.95 -18.44
C ASP A 132 -8.20 19.12 -17.20
N ILE A 133 -7.68 17.90 -17.44
CA ILE A 133 -7.25 16.97 -16.39
C ILE A 133 -5.74 17.05 -16.20
N LYS A 134 -5.32 17.57 -15.06
CA LYS A 134 -3.92 17.54 -14.64
C LYS A 134 -3.67 16.33 -13.75
N VAL A 135 -2.82 15.39 -14.19
CA VAL A 135 -2.48 14.18 -13.43
C VAL A 135 -1.17 14.37 -12.67
N ILE A 136 -0.10 14.79 -13.35
CA ILE A 136 1.23 14.90 -12.76
C ILE A 136 1.30 16.09 -11.81
N PHE A 137 1.80 15.85 -10.59
CA PHE A 137 1.83 16.82 -9.49
C PHE A 137 0.45 17.39 -9.13
N ALA A 138 -0.59 16.58 -9.23
CA ALA A 138 -1.96 16.93 -8.89
C ALA A 138 -2.69 15.79 -8.16
N VAL A 139 -3.84 16.09 -7.58
CA VAL A 139 -4.65 15.12 -6.80
C VAL A 139 -4.94 13.82 -7.55
N PRO A 140 -5.36 13.85 -8.85
CA PRO A 140 -5.61 12.62 -9.59
C PRO A 140 -4.38 11.71 -9.69
N GLY A 141 -3.19 12.27 -9.81
CA GLY A 141 -1.95 11.51 -9.84
C GLY A 141 -1.64 10.80 -8.51
N ILE A 142 -1.92 11.46 -7.39
CA ILE A 142 -1.75 10.87 -6.05
C ILE A 142 -2.73 9.71 -5.89
N ILE A 143 -3.99 9.90 -6.26
CA ILE A 143 -5.03 8.85 -6.18
C ILE A 143 -4.65 7.65 -7.05
N LEU A 144 -4.26 7.88 -8.32
CA LEU A 144 -3.86 6.80 -9.22
C LEU A 144 -2.63 6.03 -8.72
N ALA A 145 -1.62 6.74 -8.22
CA ALA A 145 -0.43 6.12 -7.65
C ALA A 145 -0.77 5.28 -6.40
N THR A 146 -1.65 5.80 -5.52
CA THR A 146 -2.11 5.09 -4.34
C THR A 146 -2.88 3.84 -4.72
N ILE A 147 -3.85 3.93 -5.66
CA ILE A 147 -4.58 2.78 -6.19
C ILE A 147 -3.61 1.74 -6.74
N PHE A 148 -2.69 2.14 -7.60
CA PHE A 148 -1.73 1.24 -8.24
C PHE A 148 -0.91 0.46 -7.21
N VAL A 149 -0.31 1.14 -6.24
CA VAL A 149 0.56 0.50 -5.24
C VAL A 149 -0.22 -0.40 -4.29
N THR A 150 -1.46 -0.03 -3.94
CA THR A 150 -2.26 -0.76 -2.95
C THR A 150 -3.21 -1.80 -3.54
N PHE A 151 -3.43 -1.80 -4.85
CA PHE A 151 -4.32 -2.75 -5.54
C PHE A 151 -4.03 -4.24 -5.26
N PRO A 152 -2.77 -4.70 -5.26
CA PRO A 152 -2.46 -6.11 -5.04
C PRO A 152 -2.83 -6.62 -3.65
N PHE A 153 -2.86 -5.74 -2.64
CA PHE A 153 -3.08 -6.17 -1.25
C PHE A 153 -4.45 -6.84 -1.09
N ILE A 154 -5.51 -6.24 -1.62
CA ILE A 154 -6.87 -6.80 -1.52
C ILE A 154 -6.97 -8.13 -2.28
N SER A 155 -6.47 -8.18 -3.50
CA SER A 155 -6.54 -9.40 -4.30
C SER A 155 -5.75 -10.56 -3.67
N ARG A 156 -4.56 -10.27 -3.13
CA ARG A 156 -3.70 -11.28 -2.49
C ARG A 156 -4.28 -11.85 -1.21
N GLU A 157 -4.98 -11.03 -0.42
CA GLU A 157 -5.65 -11.50 0.79
C GLU A 157 -6.93 -12.29 0.47
N LEU A 158 -7.66 -11.91 -0.56
CA LEU A 158 -8.93 -12.55 -0.90
C LEU A 158 -8.76 -13.87 -1.67
N ILE A 159 -7.76 -13.99 -2.54
CA ILE A 159 -7.56 -15.19 -3.34
C ILE A 159 -7.44 -16.46 -2.49
N PRO A 160 -6.56 -16.54 -1.47
CA PRO A 160 -6.44 -17.72 -0.63
C PRO A 160 -7.71 -18.04 0.16
N VAL A 161 -8.45 -17.02 0.61
CA VAL A 161 -9.72 -17.20 1.32
C VAL A 161 -10.75 -17.82 0.42
N LEU A 162 -10.93 -17.26 -0.78
CA LEU A 162 -11.88 -17.78 -1.78
C LEU A 162 -11.52 -19.18 -2.30
N GLU A 163 -10.21 -19.50 -2.34
CA GLU A 163 -9.75 -20.86 -2.69
C GLU A 163 -10.00 -21.85 -1.55
N SER A 164 -9.89 -21.42 -0.28
CA SER A 164 -10.12 -22.28 0.87
C SER A 164 -11.58 -22.60 1.13
N GLU A 165 -12.50 -21.71 0.76
CA GLU A 165 -13.93 -21.92 0.84
C GLU A 165 -14.45 -22.94 -0.19
N GLY A 166 -13.60 -23.37 -1.12
CA GLY A 166 -13.91 -24.39 -2.13
C GLY A 166 -14.82 -23.89 -3.24
N THR A 167 -14.88 -24.67 -4.29
CA THR A 167 -15.97 -24.66 -5.24
C THR A 167 -17.00 -25.66 -4.71
N ASP A 168 -17.83 -25.24 -3.76
CA ASP A 168 -19.01 -26.02 -3.40
C ASP A 168 -20.00 -25.95 -4.58
N GLU A 169 -19.73 -26.82 -5.59
CA GLU A 169 -20.68 -27.35 -6.58
C GLU A 169 -20.23 -28.73 -7.04
#